data_1103b0fdb63de11d3387ff3c4053dc07
#
_entry.id   1103b0fdb63de11d3387ff3c4053dc07
#
_cell.length_a   1.000
_cell.length_b   1.000
_cell.length_c   1.000
_cell.angle_alpha   90.00
_cell.angle_beta   90.00
_cell.angle_gamma   90.00
#
_symmetry.space_group_name_H-M   'P 1'
#
loop_
_entity.id
_entity.type
_entity.pdbx_description
1 polymer ?
#
loop_
_entity_poly.entity_id
_entity_poly.type
_entity_poly.pdbx_seq_one_letter_code
_entity_poly.pdbx_strand_id
1 'polypeptide(L)'
;MSDLFMVSIDAFIEQTKSNMEQIHRAVFTKILSRLVLMSPVGNPELWEVNRTAREYNSAVHDWNESLRQDPNNLTPKTKQLKKRVRVNDSMDIKAPAGYTGGRFRGNWQVTFDYIPTEETGRIDKSGNTTIAMGKVMIGQFKIGVKSVYFSNVVPYAYELEVDHSTQAPNGMVRVTAQEFQAFFSESVSEVKS
;
A
#
# COMPACT_ATOMS: atom_id res chain seq x y z
N MET A 1 20.66 -37.48 35.32
CA MET A 1 19.39 -37.51 34.57
C MET A 1 18.63 -36.17 34.61
N SER A 2 18.82 -35.34 35.65
CA SER A 2 18.17 -33.99 35.71
C SER A 2 18.65 -33.01 34.61
N ASP A 3 19.96 -32.99 34.29
CA ASP A 3 20.54 -32.02 33.38
C ASP A 3 20.06 -32.18 31.91
N LEU A 4 19.94 -33.43 31.44
CA LEU A 4 19.43 -33.73 30.09
C LEU A 4 17.92 -33.35 29.98
N PHE A 5 17.16 -33.54 31.04
CA PHE A 5 15.76 -33.14 31.06
C PHE A 5 15.59 -31.61 31.06
N MET A 6 16.41 -30.88 31.83
CA MET A 6 16.40 -29.41 31.82
C MET A 6 16.80 -28.86 30.48
N VAL A 7 17.86 -29.39 29.83
CA VAL A 7 18.28 -29.00 28.48
C VAL A 7 17.17 -29.22 27.45
N SER A 8 16.40 -30.30 27.54
CA SER A 8 15.30 -30.56 26.61
C SER A 8 14.11 -29.61 26.83
N ILE A 9 13.84 -29.21 28.07
CA ILE A 9 12.81 -28.21 28.39
C ILE A 9 13.22 -26.84 27.86
N ASP A 10 14.46 -26.42 28.09
CA ASP A 10 14.97 -25.13 27.59
C ASP A 10 14.92 -25.06 26.08
N ALA A 11 15.32 -26.13 25.40
CA ALA A 11 15.22 -26.23 23.93
C ALA A 11 13.76 -26.12 23.45
N PHE A 12 12.81 -26.77 24.12
CA PHE A 12 11.39 -26.68 23.80
C PHE A 12 10.84 -25.26 24.01
N ILE A 13 11.23 -24.60 25.10
CA ILE A 13 10.84 -23.23 25.39
C ILE A 13 11.36 -22.28 24.29
N GLU A 14 12.62 -22.37 23.93
CA GLU A 14 13.22 -21.53 22.88
C GLU A 14 12.60 -21.79 21.50
N GLN A 15 12.31 -23.04 21.16
CA GLN A 15 11.60 -23.37 19.93
C GLN A 15 10.19 -22.76 19.91
N THR A 16 9.47 -22.86 21.03
CA THR A 16 8.12 -22.30 21.16
C THR A 16 8.14 -20.77 21.02
N LYS A 17 9.08 -20.09 21.68
CA LYS A 17 9.27 -18.63 21.51
C LYS A 17 9.56 -18.26 20.07
N SER A 18 10.46 -18.99 19.40
CA SER A 18 10.81 -18.76 18.01
C SER A 18 9.59 -18.88 17.08
N ASN A 19 8.79 -19.94 17.25
CA ASN A 19 7.57 -20.15 16.47
C ASN A 19 6.55 -19.02 16.72
N MET A 20 6.37 -18.60 17.97
CA MET A 20 5.49 -17.48 18.31
C MET A 20 5.97 -16.16 17.66
N GLU A 21 7.28 -15.87 17.69
CA GLU A 21 7.83 -14.69 17.02
C GLU A 21 7.57 -14.73 15.51
N GLN A 22 7.74 -15.88 14.87
CA GLN A 22 7.47 -16.05 13.44
C GLN A 22 6.00 -15.82 13.10
N ILE A 23 5.08 -16.40 13.86
CA ILE A 23 3.63 -16.16 13.69
C ILE A 23 3.31 -14.69 13.82
N HIS A 24 3.77 -14.01 14.88
CA HIS A 24 3.50 -12.59 15.06
C HIS A 24 4.06 -11.73 13.91
N ARG A 25 5.30 -11.99 13.45
CA ARG A 25 5.90 -11.29 12.33
C ARG A 25 5.10 -11.50 11.03
N ALA A 26 4.59 -12.71 10.79
CA ALA A 26 3.73 -12.99 9.65
C ALA A 26 2.41 -12.19 9.73
N VAL A 27 1.73 -12.22 10.87
CA VAL A 27 0.50 -11.44 11.13
C VAL A 27 0.74 -9.95 10.94
N PHE A 28 1.78 -9.40 11.55
CA PHE A 28 2.11 -7.97 11.45
C PHE A 28 2.43 -7.55 10.02
N THR A 29 3.08 -8.43 9.25
CA THR A 29 3.36 -8.20 7.84
C THR A 29 2.08 -8.15 7.01
N LYS A 30 1.12 -9.03 7.28
CA LYS A 30 -0.19 -9.04 6.61
C LYS A 30 -0.98 -7.77 6.95
N ILE A 31 -1.03 -7.38 8.23
CA ILE A 31 -1.67 -6.13 8.68
C ILE A 31 -1.06 -4.92 7.98
N LEU A 32 0.26 -4.76 8.03
CA LEU A 32 0.94 -3.64 7.37
C LEU A 32 0.65 -3.59 5.88
N SER A 33 0.79 -4.73 5.20
CA SER A 33 0.54 -4.83 3.77
C SER A 33 -0.88 -4.43 3.42
N ARG A 34 -1.85 -4.88 4.22
CA ARG A 34 -3.26 -4.55 4.04
C ARG A 34 -3.53 -3.06 4.20
N LEU A 35 -3.04 -2.44 5.28
CA LEU A 35 -3.16 -1.01 5.55
C LEU A 35 -2.56 -0.18 4.40
N VAL A 36 -1.34 -0.50 3.98
CA VAL A 36 -0.62 0.23 2.93
C VAL A 36 -1.32 0.08 1.58
N LEU A 37 -1.70 -1.13 1.18
CA LEU A 37 -2.30 -1.39 -0.14
C LEU A 37 -3.71 -0.83 -0.25
N MET A 38 -4.51 -0.84 0.83
CA MET A 38 -5.83 -0.19 0.86
C MET A 38 -5.76 1.33 0.93
N SER A 39 -4.62 1.90 1.31
CA SER A 39 -4.47 3.34 1.46
C SER A 39 -4.70 4.07 0.14
N PRO A 40 -5.56 5.10 0.10
CA PRO A 40 -5.83 5.87 -1.09
C PRO A 40 -4.56 6.60 -1.57
N VAL A 41 -4.45 6.72 -2.88
CA VAL A 41 -3.39 7.50 -3.53
C VAL A 41 -4.06 8.63 -4.29
N GLY A 42 -3.73 9.87 -3.93
CA GLY A 42 -4.26 11.03 -4.63
C GLY A 42 -3.85 11.01 -6.10
N ASN A 43 -4.84 11.11 -6.97
CA ASN A 43 -4.67 11.24 -8.41
C ASN A 43 -5.44 12.47 -8.90
N PRO A 44 -4.75 13.56 -9.31
CA PRO A 44 -5.40 14.77 -9.81
C PRO A 44 -6.36 14.52 -10.97
N GLU A 45 -6.12 13.52 -11.81
CA GLU A 45 -7.03 13.19 -12.91
C GLU A 45 -8.44 12.82 -12.42
N LEU A 46 -8.56 12.26 -11.20
CA LEU A 46 -9.84 11.87 -10.63
C LEU A 46 -10.59 13.00 -9.93
N TRP A 47 -9.96 14.16 -9.77
CA TRP A 47 -10.59 15.30 -9.08
C TRP A 47 -11.69 15.92 -9.93
N GLU A 48 -12.76 16.37 -9.26
CA GLU A 48 -13.92 16.96 -9.94
C GLU A 48 -13.53 18.19 -10.77
N VAL A 49 -12.58 19.01 -10.28
CA VAL A 49 -12.07 20.18 -11.00
C VAL A 49 -11.42 19.81 -12.35
N ASN A 50 -11.02 18.58 -12.54
CA ASN A 50 -10.38 18.07 -13.74
C ASN A 50 -11.32 17.19 -14.61
N ARG A 51 -12.59 17.07 -14.24
CA ARG A 51 -13.54 16.23 -14.96
C ARG A 51 -13.57 16.56 -16.46
N THR A 52 -13.76 17.81 -16.82
CA THR A 52 -13.81 18.26 -18.21
C THR A 52 -12.49 17.97 -18.96
N ALA A 53 -11.34 18.24 -18.32
CA ALA A 53 -10.04 17.94 -18.90
C ALA A 53 -9.83 16.44 -19.14
N ARG A 54 -10.22 15.61 -18.17
CA ARG A 54 -10.17 14.15 -18.30
C ARG A 54 -11.06 13.65 -19.44
N GLU A 55 -12.32 14.10 -19.49
CA GLU A 55 -13.29 13.71 -20.53
C GLU A 55 -12.78 14.11 -21.92
N TYR A 56 -12.25 15.33 -22.07
CA TYR A 56 -11.65 15.79 -23.30
C TYR A 56 -10.44 14.95 -23.72
N ASN A 57 -9.50 14.72 -22.82
CA ASN A 57 -8.30 13.92 -23.07
C ASN A 57 -8.65 12.47 -23.44
N SER A 58 -9.67 11.90 -22.79
CA SER A 58 -10.20 10.58 -23.16
C SER A 58 -10.77 10.58 -24.57
N ALA A 59 -11.59 11.57 -24.92
CA ALA A 59 -12.16 11.67 -26.27
C ALA A 59 -11.09 11.80 -27.34
N VAL A 60 -10.03 12.59 -27.12
CA VAL A 60 -8.88 12.67 -28.03
C VAL A 60 -8.16 11.34 -28.15
N HIS A 61 -7.97 10.64 -27.03
CA HIS A 61 -7.38 9.30 -27.04
C HIS A 61 -8.21 8.33 -27.88
N ASP A 62 -9.51 8.22 -27.60
CA ASP A 62 -10.43 7.31 -28.25
C ASP A 62 -10.55 7.60 -29.77
N TRP A 63 -10.54 8.89 -30.13
CA TRP A 63 -10.48 9.30 -31.51
C TRP A 63 -9.19 8.81 -32.19
N ASN A 64 -8.04 9.00 -31.57
CA ASN A 64 -6.78 8.51 -32.10
C ASN A 64 -6.74 6.99 -32.21
N GLU A 65 -7.33 6.27 -31.24
CA GLU A 65 -7.46 4.81 -31.32
C GLU A 65 -8.38 4.36 -32.46
N SER A 66 -9.48 5.09 -32.71
CA SER A 66 -10.35 4.79 -33.88
C SER A 66 -9.61 4.98 -35.21
N LEU A 67 -8.78 6.02 -35.32
CA LEU A 67 -7.96 6.25 -36.49
C LEU A 67 -6.91 5.14 -36.75
N ARG A 68 -6.49 4.41 -35.72
CA ARG A 68 -5.55 3.28 -35.85
C ARG A 68 -6.17 2.05 -36.52
N GLN A 69 -7.49 1.97 -36.58
CA GLN A 69 -8.20 0.86 -37.24
C GLN A 69 -7.97 0.88 -38.78
N ASP A 70 -7.68 2.06 -39.38
CA ASP A 70 -7.34 2.15 -40.79
C ASP A 70 -5.80 2.06 -40.97
N PRO A 71 -5.30 0.97 -41.64
CA PRO A 71 -3.87 0.82 -41.95
C PRO A 71 -3.26 1.98 -42.73
N ASN A 72 -4.07 2.72 -43.51
CA ASN A 72 -3.61 3.87 -44.29
C ASN A 72 -3.20 5.04 -43.38
N ASN A 73 -3.66 5.07 -42.15
CA ASN A 73 -3.31 6.08 -41.15
C ASN A 73 -1.98 5.78 -40.46
N LEU A 74 -1.45 4.56 -40.61
CA LEU A 74 -0.26 4.11 -39.93
C LEU A 74 1.02 4.32 -40.74
N THR A 75 2.13 4.50 -40.04
CA THR A 75 3.46 4.48 -40.62
C THR A 75 3.85 3.06 -41.04
N PRO A 76 4.51 2.85 -42.21
CA PRO A 76 4.81 1.49 -42.67
C PRO A 76 5.69 0.67 -41.70
N LYS A 77 6.70 1.34 -41.09
CA LYS A 77 7.71 0.68 -40.26
C LYS A 77 7.27 0.50 -38.81
N THR A 78 6.79 1.56 -38.15
CA THR A 78 6.53 1.56 -36.70
C THR A 78 5.08 1.32 -36.35
N LYS A 79 4.17 1.26 -37.31
CA LYS A 79 2.74 1.10 -37.12
C LYS A 79 2.12 2.17 -36.18
N GLN A 80 2.75 3.30 -36.08
CA GLN A 80 2.23 4.45 -35.33
C GLN A 80 1.37 5.34 -36.26
N LEU A 81 0.41 6.07 -35.67
CA LEU A 81 -0.37 7.05 -36.41
C LEU A 81 0.56 8.09 -37.06
N LYS A 82 0.32 8.36 -38.34
CA LYS A 82 1.02 9.44 -39.08
C LYS A 82 0.75 10.77 -38.37
N LYS A 83 1.79 11.61 -38.24
CA LYS A 83 1.69 12.91 -37.55
C LYS A 83 0.55 13.80 -38.11
N ARG A 84 0.29 13.74 -39.42
CA ARG A 84 -0.76 14.52 -40.10
C ARG A 84 -2.19 14.07 -39.76
N VAL A 85 -2.35 12.85 -39.24
CA VAL A 85 -3.66 12.25 -38.93
C VAL A 85 -3.94 12.31 -37.46
N ARG A 86 -2.89 12.17 -36.63
CA ARG A 86 -2.98 12.17 -35.19
C ARG A 86 -3.45 13.52 -34.65
N VAL A 87 -4.49 13.53 -33.86
CA VAL A 87 -4.85 14.68 -33.04
C VAL A 87 -3.88 14.73 -31.86
N ASN A 88 -3.14 15.84 -31.75
CA ASN A 88 -2.16 16.08 -30.71
C ASN A 88 -2.61 17.28 -29.88
N ASP A 89 -3.72 17.12 -29.19
CA ASP A 89 -4.30 18.13 -28.33
C ASP A 89 -4.64 17.51 -26.96
N SER A 90 -4.57 18.31 -25.90
CA SER A 90 -4.89 17.89 -24.55
C SER A 90 -5.20 19.10 -23.67
N MET A 91 -6.11 18.92 -22.72
CA MET A 91 -6.35 19.89 -21.65
C MET A 91 -5.48 19.57 -20.43
N ASP A 92 -4.90 20.60 -19.81
CA ASP A 92 -4.06 20.45 -18.63
C ASP A 92 -4.84 19.96 -17.43
N ILE A 93 -4.28 18.97 -16.73
CA ILE A 93 -4.76 18.48 -15.44
C ILE A 93 -4.27 19.43 -14.34
N LYS A 94 -5.18 20.07 -13.66
CA LYS A 94 -4.89 21.02 -12.58
C LYS A 94 -4.49 20.26 -11.31
N ALA A 95 -3.33 20.62 -10.77
CA ALA A 95 -2.84 20.14 -9.48
C ALA A 95 -2.00 21.24 -8.81
N PRO A 96 -1.88 21.26 -7.47
CA PRO A 96 -0.92 22.14 -6.81
C PRO A 96 0.50 21.87 -7.30
N ALA A 97 1.32 22.92 -7.35
CA ALA A 97 2.72 22.80 -7.78
C ALA A 97 3.46 21.76 -6.92
N GLY A 98 4.16 20.85 -7.55
CA GLY A 98 4.90 19.78 -6.88
C GLY A 98 4.04 18.67 -6.24
N TYR A 99 2.74 18.67 -6.51
CA TYR A 99 1.86 17.62 -5.97
C TYR A 99 2.24 16.23 -6.51
N THR A 100 2.43 15.30 -5.59
CA THR A 100 2.60 13.89 -5.90
C THR A 100 1.74 13.05 -4.96
N GLY A 101 0.93 12.16 -5.52
CA GLY A 101 0.17 11.19 -4.72
C GLY A 101 1.10 10.21 -3.99
N GLY A 102 0.60 9.59 -2.91
CA GLY A 102 1.34 8.57 -2.17
C GLY A 102 1.90 9.02 -0.82
N ARG A 103 1.70 10.28 -0.39
CA ARG A 103 2.10 10.74 0.94
C ARG A 103 1.42 9.94 2.05
N PHE A 104 0.11 9.74 1.99
CA PHE A 104 -0.61 8.95 2.97
C PHE A 104 -0.10 7.49 2.98
N ARG A 105 -0.09 6.84 1.83
CA ARG A 105 0.40 5.45 1.70
C ARG A 105 1.84 5.30 2.18
N GLY A 106 2.68 6.30 1.92
CA GLY A 106 4.09 6.33 2.32
C GLY A 106 4.34 6.56 3.82
N ASN A 107 3.36 7.06 4.56
CA ASN A 107 3.55 7.46 5.96
C ASN A 107 3.11 6.41 6.99
N TRP A 108 2.73 5.21 6.59
CA TRP A 108 2.54 4.11 7.53
C TRP A 108 3.85 3.73 8.20
N GLN A 109 3.79 3.58 9.54
CA GLN A 109 4.92 3.25 10.41
C GLN A 109 4.55 2.08 11.30
N VAL A 110 5.54 1.24 11.59
CA VAL A 110 5.44 0.17 12.61
C VAL A 110 6.41 0.50 13.73
N THR A 111 5.92 0.55 14.95
CA THR A 111 6.73 0.83 16.13
C THR A 111 6.36 -0.11 17.28
N PHE A 112 7.29 -0.27 18.23
CA PHE A 112 7.13 -1.12 19.40
C PHE A 112 7.14 -0.24 20.65
N ASP A 113 6.12 -0.42 21.51
CA ASP A 113 5.98 0.20 22.82
C ASP A 113 5.90 1.75 22.82
N TYR A 114 5.84 2.40 21.67
CA TYR A 114 5.58 3.83 21.55
C TYR A 114 4.80 4.18 20.27
N ILE A 115 4.05 5.28 20.31
CA ILE A 115 3.34 5.84 19.14
C ILE A 115 4.20 6.95 18.53
N PRO A 116 4.51 6.91 17.24
CA PRO A 116 5.26 7.97 16.58
C PRO A 116 4.43 9.25 16.51
N THR A 117 5.08 10.39 16.63
CA THR A 117 4.46 11.73 16.57
C THR A 117 4.77 12.47 15.29
N GLU A 118 5.73 11.99 14.50
CA GLU A 118 6.20 12.65 13.29
C GLU A 118 5.95 11.81 12.04
N GLU A 119 5.71 12.52 10.94
CA GLU A 119 5.61 11.89 9.63
C GLU A 119 6.98 11.36 9.18
N THR A 120 6.97 10.30 8.37
CA THR A 120 8.19 9.80 7.73
C THR A 120 8.70 10.70 6.61
N GLY A 121 7.85 11.59 6.09
CA GLY A 121 8.12 12.39 4.89
C GLY A 121 8.17 11.57 3.59
N ARG A 122 7.88 10.28 3.66
CA ARG A 122 7.97 9.38 2.50
C ARG A 122 6.78 9.57 1.56
N ILE A 123 7.08 9.61 0.27
CA ILE A 123 6.09 9.58 -0.80
C ILE A 123 6.23 8.24 -1.53
N ASP A 124 5.22 7.38 -1.43
CA ASP A 124 5.25 6.03 -1.99
C ASP A 124 3.90 5.66 -2.60
N LYS A 125 3.76 5.86 -3.90
CA LYS A 125 2.52 5.55 -4.64
C LYS A 125 2.23 4.05 -4.68
N SER A 126 3.25 3.22 -4.78
CA SER A 126 3.12 1.77 -4.86
C SER A 126 2.88 1.13 -3.49
N GLY A 127 3.40 1.73 -2.43
CA GLY A 127 3.47 1.16 -1.08
C GLY A 127 4.64 0.20 -0.87
N ASN A 128 5.40 -0.12 -1.89
CA ASN A 128 6.45 -1.14 -1.81
C ASN A 128 7.57 -0.75 -0.83
N THR A 129 8.03 0.50 -0.89
CA THR A 129 9.06 1.00 0.03
C THR A 129 8.55 1.00 1.46
N THR A 130 7.32 1.42 1.66
CA THR A 130 6.66 1.47 2.98
C THR A 130 6.54 0.08 3.58
N ILE A 131 6.08 -0.90 2.80
CA ILE A 131 5.99 -2.30 3.23
C ILE A 131 7.39 -2.85 3.52
N ALA A 132 8.38 -2.60 2.68
CA ALA A 132 9.75 -3.08 2.88
C ALA A 132 10.36 -2.53 4.19
N MET A 133 10.24 -1.23 4.43
CA MET A 133 10.73 -0.61 5.67
C MET A 133 10.00 -1.13 6.91
N GLY A 134 8.69 -1.29 6.83
CA GLY A 134 7.92 -1.86 7.94
C GLY A 134 8.27 -3.33 8.20
N LYS A 135 8.56 -4.13 7.17
CA LYS A 135 9.05 -5.51 7.34
C LYS A 135 10.39 -5.57 8.07
N VAL A 136 11.30 -4.61 7.81
CA VAL A 136 12.56 -4.51 8.56
C VAL A 136 12.30 -4.28 10.05
N MET A 137 11.36 -3.39 10.40
CA MET A 137 10.96 -3.18 11.81
C MET A 137 10.29 -4.42 12.39
N ILE A 138 9.34 -5.02 11.69
CA ILE A 138 8.65 -6.25 12.11
C ILE A 138 9.65 -7.40 12.35
N GLY A 139 10.70 -7.49 11.53
CA GLY A 139 11.79 -8.47 11.71
C GLY A 139 12.52 -8.37 13.05
N GLN A 140 12.50 -7.19 13.68
CA GLN A 140 13.10 -6.95 15.00
C GLN A 140 12.17 -7.35 16.16
N PHE A 141 10.91 -7.71 15.89
CA PHE A 141 9.96 -8.11 16.93
C PHE A 141 10.50 -9.29 17.75
N LYS A 142 10.40 -9.16 19.09
CA LYS A 142 10.73 -10.19 20.06
C LYS A 142 9.60 -10.35 21.06
N ILE A 143 9.45 -11.55 21.58
CA ILE A 143 8.57 -11.80 22.73
C ILE A 143 9.05 -10.96 23.90
N GLY A 144 8.10 -10.23 24.51
CA GLY A 144 8.38 -9.24 25.56
C GLY A 144 8.02 -7.82 25.15
N VAL A 145 7.87 -7.53 23.83
CA VAL A 145 7.23 -6.32 23.35
C VAL A 145 5.78 -6.28 23.85
N LYS A 146 5.39 -5.18 24.47
CA LYS A 146 4.05 -5.03 25.07
C LYS A 146 2.99 -4.61 24.07
N SER A 147 3.38 -3.76 23.11
CA SER A 147 2.46 -3.19 22.12
C SER A 147 3.13 -3.00 20.79
N VAL A 148 2.39 -3.28 19.71
CA VAL A 148 2.82 -3.03 18.35
C VAL A 148 1.85 -2.03 17.73
N TYR A 149 2.37 -0.91 17.25
CA TYR A 149 1.57 0.17 16.67
C TYR A 149 1.78 0.22 15.16
N PHE A 150 0.67 0.29 14.44
CA PHE A 150 0.61 0.61 13.03
C PHE A 150 0.02 2.02 12.92
N SER A 151 0.84 2.99 12.65
CA SER A 151 0.45 4.41 12.75
C SER A 151 0.65 5.15 11.45
N ASN A 152 -0.25 6.10 11.19
CA ASN A 152 -0.12 7.08 10.14
C ASN A 152 -0.49 8.45 10.71
N VAL A 153 0.50 9.33 10.83
CA VAL A 153 0.35 10.60 11.55
C VAL A 153 0.18 11.82 10.62
N VAL A 154 -0.14 11.59 9.34
CA VAL A 154 -0.48 12.71 8.46
C VAL A 154 -1.75 13.42 8.97
N PRO A 155 -1.83 14.75 8.90
CA PRO A 155 -2.92 15.53 9.52
C PRO A 155 -4.33 15.14 9.08
N TYR A 156 -4.47 14.60 7.88
CA TYR A 156 -5.77 14.19 7.28
C TYR A 156 -6.00 12.66 7.34
N ALA A 157 -5.27 11.94 8.19
CA ALA A 157 -5.38 10.47 8.28
C ALA A 157 -6.76 10.03 8.76
N TYR A 158 -7.32 10.77 9.72
CA TYR A 158 -8.64 10.47 10.27
C TYR A 158 -9.76 10.63 9.22
N GLU A 159 -9.72 11.70 8.44
CA GLU A 159 -10.70 11.96 7.39
C GLU A 159 -10.70 10.83 6.34
N LEU A 160 -9.52 10.31 5.98
CA LEU A 160 -9.42 9.19 5.05
C LEU A 160 -9.95 7.87 5.62
N GLU A 161 -9.94 7.70 6.94
CA GLU A 161 -10.50 6.52 7.61
C GLU A 161 -12.04 6.57 7.71
N VAL A 162 -12.63 7.76 7.84
CA VAL A 162 -14.07 7.94 8.15
C VAL A 162 -14.92 8.42 6.97
N ASP A 163 -14.66 7.91 5.76
CA ASP A 163 -15.56 8.16 4.61
C ASP A 163 -15.17 9.34 3.69
N HIS A 164 -13.92 9.77 3.69
CA HIS A 164 -13.48 10.87 2.82
C HIS A 164 -12.89 10.39 1.47
N SER A 165 -12.80 9.09 1.26
CA SER A 165 -12.18 8.54 0.04
C SER A 165 -13.02 7.43 -0.59
N THR A 166 -13.40 7.63 -1.84
CA THR A 166 -14.04 6.59 -2.66
C THR A 166 -13.13 5.38 -2.92
N GLN A 167 -11.80 5.51 -2.71
CA GLN A 167 -10.85 4.41 -2.83
C GLN A 167 -10.82 3.52 -1.57
N ALA A 168 -11.27 4.02 -0.42
CA ALA A 168 -11.35 3.29 0.84
C ALA A 168 -12.64 3.66 1.61
N PRO A 169 -13.82 3.38 1.05
CA PRO A 169 -15.10 3.88 1.61
C PRO A 169 -15.42 3.30 2.99
N ASN A 170 -14.84 2.18 3.35
CA ASN A 170 -15.06 1.51 4.65
C ASN A 170 -13.92 1.73 5.65
N GLY A 171 -12.97 2.62 5.33
CA GLY A 171 -11.75 2.81 6.08
C GLY A 171 -10.73 1.68 5.88
N MET A 172 -9.50 1.91 6.30
CA MET A 172 -8.41 0.94 6.17
C MET A 172 -8.16 0.19 7.48
N VAL A 173 -8.15 0.91 8.59
CA VAL A 173 -7.90 0.34 9.93
C VAL A 173 -9.06 -0.56 10.34
N ARG A 174 -10.29 -0.08 10.19
CA ARG A 174 -11.50 -0.85 10.54
C ARG A 174 -11.59 -2.16 9.77
N VAL A 175 -11.39 -2.13 8.44
CA VAL A 175 -11.43 -3.35 7.61
C VAL A 175 -10.30 -4.30 7.98
N THR A 176 -9.07 -3.79 8.14
CA THR A 176 -7.92 -4.61 8.55
C THR A 176 -8.12 -5.25 9.93
N ALA A 177 -8.75 -4.53 10.87
CA ALA A 177 -9.08 -5.08 12.19
C ALA A 177 -10.10 -6.23 12.11
N GLN A 178 -11.09 -6.16 11.22
CA GLN A 178 -12.04 -7.25 11.00
C GLN A 178 -11.38 -8.50 10.40
N GLU A 179 -10.33 -8.31 9.59
CA GLU A 179 -9.58 -9.41 8.96
C GLU A 179 -8.51 -10.03 9.89
N PHE A 180 -8.26 -9.46 11.07
CA PHE A 180 -7.20 -9.90 11.99
C PHE A 180 -7.25 -11.40 12.32
N GLN A 181 -8.44 -11.93 12.60
CA GLN A 181 -8.61 -13.35 12.94
C GLN A 181 -8.18 -14.27 11.78
N ALA A 182 -8.48 -13.88 10.55
CA ALA A 182 -8.05 -14.62 9.36
C ALA A 182 -6.53 -14.59 9.21
N PHE A 183 -5.92 -13.41 9.33
CA PHE A 183 -4.45 -13.26 9.26
C PHE A 183 -3.74 -14.11 10.31
N PHE A 184 -4.27 -14.15 11.53
CA PHE A 184 -3.71 -14.96 12.60
C PHE A 184 -3.79 -16.45 12.28
N SER A 185 -4.97 -16.94 11.88
CA SER A 185 -5.20 -18.36 11.56
C SER A 185 -4.32 -18.83 10.39
N GLU A 186 -4.20 -18.03 9.33
CA GLU A 186 -3.31 -18.31 8.20
C GLU A 186 -1.85 -18.38 8.64
N SER A 187 -1.40 -17.40 9.43
CA SER A 187 0.01 -17.34 9.88
C SER A 187 0.38 -18.51 10.81
N VAL A 188 -0.57 -18.97 11.63
CA VAL A 188 -0.37 -20.19 12.43
C VAL A 188 -0.22 -21.42 11.54
N SER A 189 -1.01 -21.52 10.46
CA SER A 189 -0.93 -22.63 9.50
C SER A 189 0.38 -22.63 8.74
N GLU A 190 0.86 -21.46 8.30
CA GLU A 190 2.13 -21.28 7.59
C GLU A 190 3.37 -21.68 8.40
N VAL A 191 3.36 -21.46 9.73
CA VAL A 191 4.49 -21.80 10.59
C VAL A 191 4.47 -23.26 11.03
N LYS A 192 3.31 -23.93 10.99
CA LYS A 192 3.18 -25.36 11.33
C LYS A 192 3.48 -26.30 10.16
N SER A 193 3.47 -25.79 8.92
CA SER A 193 3.78 -26.52 7.69
C SER A 193 5.29 -26.58 7.45
#